data_dfe2be173c8bd62b4f3a72b9c8b846fa
#
_entry.id   dfe2be173c8bd62b4f3a72b9c8b846fa
#
_cell.length_a   1.000
_cell.length_b   1.000
_cell.length_c   1.000
_cell.angle_alpha   90.00
_cell.angle_beta   90.00
_cell.angle_gamma   90.00
#
_symmetry.space_group_name_H-M   'P 1'
#
loop_
_entity.id
_entity.type
_entity.pdbx_description
1 polymer ?
#
loop_
_entity_poly.entity_id
_entity_poly.type
_entity_poly.pdbx_seq_one_letter_code
_entity_poly.pdbx_strand_id
1 'polypeptide(L)'
;SVGLVGSEMCIRDSSLIKSKKNMLTKKEIVSISGVSTAVITAAARAGLLKEELIPRDSPYPLLDPNFKPKEMNSGQSDACKLIRDFQKQAKFSAILLQGVTGSGKTEVYLDAVATALKNGEQVLVLLPEIALTSEFFRRVKDRFGAIPAEWHSGVSVAERRRVWKMVGSGGAKLVIGARSALFLPFMNLGLIIVDEEHDHSYKQEDGVIYNARDMAVLRSSIESSTVILASATPSLESWVNAKNGKYHHIYLAERFGQSSLPDVAAIDLRKESLQSNEWISKTLEKSILKCLDNKEQVLLFLNRRGYSPTT
;
A
#
# COMPACT_ATOMS: atom_id res chain seq x y z
N SER A 1 45.85 10.39 37.18
CA SER A 1 45.22 9.17 37.73
C SER A 1 43.88 9.51 38.37
N VAL A 2 42.83 9.42 37.64
CA VAL A 2 41.51 9.50 38.21
C VAL A 2 41.05 8.05 38.39
N GLY A 3 41.20 7.60 39.65
CA GLY A 3 40.71 6.31 40.06
C GLY A 3 39.17 6.35 40.12
N LEU A 4 38.55 5.77 39.13
CA LEU A 4 37.15 5.33 39.19
C LEU A 4 37.09 3.88 39.64
N VAL A 5 37.83 3.57 40.68
CA VAL A 5 37.75 2.30 41.40
C VAL A 5 37.12 2.57 42.75
N GLY A 6 35.88 2.12 42.94
CA GLY A 6 35.36 1.85 44.24
C GLY A 6 34.27 2.71 44.83
N SER A 7 33.33 3.23 44.04
CA SER A 7 32.03 3.50 44.67
C SER A 7 31.08 2.33 44.38
N GLU A 8 30.40 1.81 45.38
CA GLU A 8 29.38 0.76 45.22
C GLU A 8 28.33 1.11 44.15
N MET A 9 28.14 2.40 43.93
CA MET A 9 27.25 2.96 42.90
C MET A 9 27.75 2.63 41.49
N CYS A 10 29.08 2.72 41.19
CA CYS A 10 29.65 2.38 39.89
C CYS A 10 29.60 0.89 39.58
N ILE A 11 29.70 0.02 40.59
CA ILE A 11 29.59 -1.43 40.48
C ILE A 11 28.15 -1.84 40.15
N ARG A 12 27.19 -1.20 40.80
CA ARG A 12 25.75 -1.44 40.56
C ARG A 12 25.31 -1.03 39.18
N ASP A 13 25.81 0.11 38.70
CA ASP A 13 25.50 0.64 37.37
C ASP A 13 26.12 -0.19 36.23
N SER A 14 27.36 -0.67 36.44
CA SER A 14 28.01 -1.57 35.46
C SER A 14 27.36 -2.96 35.42
N SER A 15 26.83 -3.46 36.52
CA SER A 15 26.10 -4.73 36.58
C SER A 15 24.73 -4.65 35.88
N LEU A 16 24.03 -3.50 36.03
CA LEU A 16 22.77 -3.24 35.32
C LEU A 16 22.96 -3.15 33.77
N ILE A 17 24.05 -2.56 33.32
CA ILE A 17 24.39 -2.49 31.90
C ILE A 17 24.78 -3.87 31.37
N LYS A 18 25.54 -4.65 32.11
CA LYS A 18 25.96 -6.02 31.77
C LYS A 18 24.81 -7.03 31.75
N SER A 19 23.79 -6.84 32.58
CA SER A 19 22.65 -7.77 32.69
C SER A 19 21.67 -7.69 31.53
N LYS A 20 21.65 -6.59 30.77
CA LYS A 20 20.81 -6.44 29.58
C LYS A 20 21.62 -6.75 28.31
N LYS A 21 21.30 -7.86 27.67
CA LYS A 21 21.85 -8.27 26.37
C LYS A 21 21.55 -7.31 25.19
N ASN A 22 20.82 -6.23 25.42
CA ASN A 22 20.37 -5.29 24.41
C ASN A 22 21.20 -4.01 24.43
N MET A 23 21.49 -3.46 23.27
CA MET A 23 22.07 -2.14 23.13
C MET A 23 21.16 -1.07 23.72
N LEU A 24 21.70 -0.17 24.54
CA LEU A 24 20.96 0.92 25.19
C LEU A 24 21.44 2.26 24.63
N THR A 25 20.51 3.17 24.41
CA THR A 25 20.86 4.57 24.08
C THR A 25 21.39 5.32 25.30
N LYS A 26 22.18 6.38 25.09
CA LYS A 26 22.66 7.24 26.18
C LYS A 26 21.53 7.74 27.10
N LYS A 27 20.35 8.05 26.52
CA LYS A 27 19.17 8.47 27.30
C LYS A 27 18.60 7.36 28.17
N GLU A 28 18.54 6.14 27.67
CA GLU A 28 18.08 4.99 28.43
C GLU A 28 19.06 4.64 29.55
N ILE A 29 20.36 4.72 29.29
CA ILE A 29 21.38 4.52 30.35
C ILE A 29 21.24 5.57 31.45
N VAL A 30 21.08 6.86 31.10
CA VAL A 30 20.79 7.94 32.06
C VAL A 30 19.54 7.65 32.88
N SER A 31 18.46 7.24 32.23
CA SER A 31 17.18 6.96 32.89
C SER A 31 17.25 5.76 33.84
N ILE A 32 18.02 4.72 33.49
CA ILE A 32 18.14 3.49 34.30
C ILE A 32 19.14 3.63 35.44
N SER A 33 20.29 4.30 35.15
CA SER A 33 21.41 4.39 36.11
C SER A 33 21.41 5.66 36.96
N GLY A 34 20.68 6.70 36.53
CA GLY A 34 20.69 8.02 37.16
C GLY A 34 21.99 8.82 36.97
N VAL A 35 22.97 8.29 36.21
CA VAL A 35 24.24 8.99 35.97
C VAL A 35 24.09 10.01 34.82
N SER A 36 24.91 11.09 34.89
CA SER A 36 24.89 12.12 33.88
C SER A 36 25.46 11.63 32.53
N THR A 37 25.06 12.27 31.44
CA THR A 37 25.62 11.99 30.11
C THR A 37 27.13 12.21 30.02
N ALA A 38 27.69 13.11 30.86
CA ALA A 38 29.13 13.36 30.93
C ALA A 38 29.90 12.12 31.42
N VAL A 39 29.37 11.43 32.45
CA VAL A 39 29.95 10.19 32.98
C VAL A 39 29.91 9.08 31.93
N ILE A 40 28.81 8.91 31.21
CA ILE A 40 28.68 7.92 30.16
C ILE A 40 29.69 8.19 29.01
N THR A 41 29.87 9.45 28.65
CA THR A 41 30.85 9.85 27.62
C THR A 41 32.28 9.62 28.09
N ALA A 42 32.60 9.88 29.39
CA ALA A 42 33.89 9.60 29.96
C ALA A 42 34.17 8.08 30.00
N ALA A 43 33.20 7.27 30.38
CA ALA A 43 33.29 5.82 30.36
C ALA A 43 33.52 5.24 28.95
N ALA A 44 32.87 5.83 27.94
CA ALA A 44 33.12 5.45 26.56
C ALA A 44 34.54 5.82 26.08
N ARG A 45 35.05 7.02 26.46
CA ARG A 45 36.43 7.42 26.18
C ARG A 45 37.46 6.56 26.92
N ALA A 46 37.15 6.08 28.07
CA ALA A 46 37.97 5.17 28.85
C ALA A 46 37.95 3.72 28.34
N GLY A 47 37.19 3.42 27.29
CA GLY A 47 37.04 2.07 26.73
C GLY A 47 36.20 1.11 27.55
N LEU A 48 35.51 1.60 28.57
CA LEU A 48 34.60 0.81 29.42
C LEU A 48 33.24 0.55 28.72
N LEU A 49 32.86 1.40 27.77
CA LEU A 49 31.68 1.28 26.92
C LEU A 49 32.10 1.40 25.48
N LYS A 50 31.56 0.54 24.63
CA LYS A 50 31.72 0.66 23.18
C LYS A 50 30.53 1.44 22.61
N GLU A 51 30.83 2.56 21.97
CA GLU A 51 29.80 3.30 21.21
C GLU A 51 29.65 2.65 19.84
N GLU A 52 28.42 2.24 19.53
CA GLU A 52 28.06 1.81 18.18
C GLU A 52 26.99 2.74 17.61
N LEU A 53 27.16 3.13 16.37
CA LEU A 53 26.15 3.88 15.64
C LEU A 53 25.01 2.94 15.29
N ILE A 54 23.96 2.93 16.12
CA ILE A 54 22.75 2.20 15.79
C ILE A 54 21.92 3.08 14.86
N PRO A 55 21.43 2.56 13.74
CA PRO A 55 20.50 3.28 12.90
C PRO A 55 19.31 3.74 13.75
N ARG A 56 18.98 5.03 13.71
CA ARG A 56 17.87 5.61 14.50
C ARG A 56 16.53 4.96 14.17
N ASP A 57 16.44 4.48 12.94
CA ASP A 57 15.23 3.91 12.38
C ASP A 57 15.42 2.39 12.26
N SER A 58 14.53 1.61 12.86
CA SER A 58 14.54 0.16 12.75
C SER A 58 14.32 -0.26 11.29
N PRO A 59 15.02 -1.29 10.78
CA PRO A 59 14.77 -1.81 9.44
C PRO A 59 13.33 -2.33 9.31
N TYR A 60 12.81 -2.32 8.08
CA TYR A 60 11.54 -2.98 7.81
C TYR A 60 11.70 -4.49 7.91
N PRO A 61 10.68 -5.21 8.41
CA PRO A 61 10.72 -6.66 8.44
C PRO A 61 10.80 -7.22 7.02
N LEU A 62 11.48 -8.34 6.87
CA LEU A 62 11.58 -9.04 5.59
C LEU A 62 10.21 -9.62 5.22
N LEU A 63 9.81 -9.34 3.98
CA LEU A 63 8.62 -9.91 3.38
C LEU A 63 8.99 -11.24 2.74
N ASP A 64 8.26 -12.31 3.07
CA ASP A 64 8.49 -13.62 2.47
C ASP A 64 7.56 -13.83 1.27
N PRO A 65 8.09 -13.88 0.04
CA PRO A 65 7.29 -14.13 -1.17
C PRO A 65 6.52 -15.45 -1.15
N ASN A 66 6.96 -16.41 -0.36
CA ASN A 66 6.38 -17.76 -0.29
C ASN A 66 5.55 -18.01 0.97
N PHE A 67 5.37 -17.02 1.85
CA PHE A 67 4.75 -17.19 3.16
C PHE A 67 3.35 -17.83 3.08
N LYS A 68 2.43 -17.24 2.30
CA LYS A 68 1.07 -17.79 2.16
C LYS A 68 0.47 -17.45 0.79
N PRO A 69 0.90 -18.13 -0.29
CA PRO A 69 0.30 -17.95 -1.60
C PRO A 69 -1.16 -18.41 -1.56
N LYS A 70 -2.03 -17.72 -2.29
CA LYS A 70 -3.42 -18.14 -2.47
C LYS A 70 -3.57 -19.02 -3.70
N GLU A 71 -4.53 -19.92 -3.64
CA GLU A 71 -4.94 -20.70 -4.79
C GLU A 71 -5.60 -19.78 -5.83
N MET A 72 -5.21 -19.99 -7.08
CA MET A 72 -5.66 -19.24 -8.23
C MET A 72 -6.55 -20.10 -9.12
N ASN A 73 -7.62 -19.55 -9.66
CA ASN A 73 -8.35 -20.24 -10.74
C ASN A 73 -7.51 -20.24 -12.04
N SER A 74 -8.01 -20.93 -13.08
CA SER A 74 -7.28 -21.06 -14.37
C SER A 74 -6.97 -19.70 -14.99
N GLY A 75 -7.96 -18.79 -15.08
CA GLY A 75 -7.78 -17.45 -15.67
C GLY A 75 -6.79 -16.59 -14.90
N GLN A 76 -6.82 -16.63 -13.56
CA GLN A 76 -5.85 -15.96 -12.71
C GLN A 76 -4.44 -16.54 -12.89
N SER A 77 -4.32 -17.88 -12.96
CA SER A 77 -3.05 -18.57 -13.17
C SER A 77 -2.42 -18.20 -14.50
N ASP A 78 -3.20 -18.12 -15.56
CA ASP A 78 -2.72 -17.72 -16.88
C ASP A 78 -2.31 -16.26 -16.91
N ALA A 79 -3.07 -15.37 -16.26
CA ALA A 79 -2.67 -13.97 -16.07
C ALA A 79 -1.35 -13.84 -15.31
N CYS A 80 -1.17 -14.59 -14.22
CA CYS A 80 0.08 -14.62 -13.45
C CYS A 80 1.26 -15.11 -14.30
N LYS A 81 1.09 -16.14 -15.13
CA LYS A 81 2.15 -16.61 -16.03
C LYS A 81 2.56 -15.54 -17.02
N LEU A 82 1.60 -14.89 -17.69
CA LEU A 82 1.88 -13.81 -18.65
C LEU A 82 2.63 -12.65 -17.98
N ILE A 83 2.20 -12.21 -16.81
CA ILE A 83 2.86 -11.12 -16.07
C ILE A 83 4.30 -11.51 -15.69
N ARG A 84 4.51 -12.73 -15.20
CA ARG A 84 5.87 -13.22 -14.86
C ARG A 84 6.78 -13.27 -16.09
N ASP A 85 6.23 -13.60 -17.25
CA ASP A 85 7.03 -13.64 -18.49
C ASP A 85 7.43 -12.23 -18.94
N PHE A 86 6.61 -11.20 -18.72
CA PHE A 86 7.00 -9.80 -18.90
C PHE A 86 8.08 -9.38 -17.89
N GLN A 87 7.92 -9.70 -16.61
CA GLN A 87 8.92 -9.38 -15.59
C GLN A 87 10.30 -10.02 -15.87
N LYS A 88 10.34 -11.26 -16.39
CA LYS A 88 11.60 -11.94 -16.76
C LYS A 88 12.37 -11.24 -17.88
N GLN A 89 11.71 -10.48 -18.74
CA GLN A 89 12.36 -9.82 -19.88
C GLN A 89 13.24 -8.64 -19.42
N ALA A 90 13.12 -8.17 -18.18
CA ALA A 90 13.83 -7.02 -17.63
C ALA A 90 13.78 -5.79 -18.56
N LYS A 91 12.62 -5.57 -19.16
CA LYS A 91 12.32 -4.45 -20.07
C LYS A 91 11.06 -3.74 -19.60
N PHE A 92 10.93 -2.50 -20.01
CA PHE A 92 9.68 -1.77 -19.80
C PHE A 92 8.49 -2.55 -20.38
N SER A 93 7.48 -2.76 -19.56
CA SER A 93 6.23 -3.38 -19.95
C SER A 93 5.07 -2.70 -19.22
N ALA A 94 4.12 -2.17 -19.97
CA ALA A 94 2.88 -1.64 -19.41
C ALA A 94 1.75 -2.65 -19.62
N ILE A 95 1.08 -3.03 -18.55
CA ILE A 95 0.04 -4.05 -18.53
C ILE A 95 -1.26 -3.42 -18.01
N LEU A 96 -2.34 -3.51 -18.78
CA LEU A 96 -3.69 -3.24 -18.30
C LEU A 96 -4.31 -4.54 -17.81
N LEU A 97 -4.41 -4.69 -16.49
CA LEU A 97 -5.10 -5.80 -15.82
C LEU A 97 -6.55 -5.43 -15.59
N GLN A 98 -7.39 -5.73 -16.54
CA GLN A 98 -8.83 -5.50 -16.46
C GLN A 98 -9.53 -6.73 -15.89
N GLY A 99 -10.51 -6.54 -15.03
CA GLY A 99 -11.34 -7.64 -14.54
C GLY A 99 -12.51 -7.13 -13.73
N VAL A 100 -13.62 -7.83 -13.79
CA VAL A 100 -14.83 -7.47 -13.02
C VAL A 100 -14.54 -7.38 -11.52
N THR A 101 -15.36 -6.66 -10.77
CA THR A 101 -15.24 -6.60 -9.32
C THR A 101 -15.34 -8.01 -8.74
N GLY A 102 -14.39 -8.39 -7.87
CA GLY A 102 -14.32 -9.75 -7.33
C GLY A 102 -13.64 -10.78 -8.24
N SER A 103 -13.05 -10.40 -9.38
CA SER A 103 -12.27 -11.31 -10.25
C SER A 103 -10.91 -11.73 -9.66
N GLY A 104 -10.50 -11.13 -8.56
CA GLY A 104 -9.21 -11.42 -7.92
C GLY A 104 -8.01 -10.69 -8.51
N LYS A 105 -8.20 -9.54 -9.16
CA LYS A 105 -7.10 -8.67 -9.63
C LYS A 105 -6.01 -8.47 -8.59
N THR A 106 -6.42 -8.23 -7.34
CA THR A 106 -5.49 -8.05 -6.22
C THR A 106 -4.58 -9.25 -6.02
N GLU A 107 -5.11 -10.47 -6.06
CA GLU A 107 -4.30 -11.67 -5.89
C GLU A 107 -3.32 -11.87 -7.04
N VAL A 108 -3.76 -11.56 -8.26
CA VAL A 108 -2.91 -11.63 -9.47
C VAL A 108 -1.74 -10.65 -9.36
N TYR A 109 -1.99 -9.38 -9.00
CA TYR A 109 -0.87 -8.46 -8.88
C TYR A 109 -0.02 -8.70 -7.61
N LEU A 110 -0.56 -9.27 -6.53
CA LEU A 110 0.24 -9.69 -5.38
C LEU A 110 1.17 -10.87 -5.73
N ASP A 111 0.81 -11.71 -6.70
CA ASP A 111 1.72 -12.71 -7.25
C ASP A 111 2.88 -12.06 -8.04
N ALA A 112 2.60 -10.99 -8.80
CA ALA A 112 3.64 -10.20 -9.44
C ALA A 112 4.57 -9.51 -8.42
N VAL A 113 4.01 -9.01 -7.29
CA VAL A 113 4.81 -8.52 -6.15
C VAL A 113 5.74 -9.62 -5.61
N ALA A 114 5.21 -10.84 -5.40
CA ALA A 114 6.01 -11.96 -4.93
C ALA A 114 7.17 -12.28 -5.89
N THR A 115 6.93 -12.19 -7.19
CA THR A 115 7.95 -12.41 -8.22
C THR A 115 9.06 -11.34 -8.16
N ALA A 116 8.70 -10.05 -8.07
CA ALA A 116 9.67 -8.96 -7.94
C ALA A 116 10.48 -9.06 -6.64
N LEU A 117 9.84 -9.41 -5.52
CA LEU A 117 10.53 -9.62 -4.25
C LEU A 117 11.53 -10.78 -4.32
N LYS A 118 11.21 -11.89 -5.02
CA LYS A 118 12.14 -13.01 -5.26
C LYS A 118 13.38 -12.60 -6.06
N ASN A 119 13.19 -11.66 -6.99
CA ASN A 119 14.29 -11.09 -7.78
C ASN A 119 15.12 -10.07 -6.97
N GLY A 120 14.77 -9.78 -5.72
CA GLY A 120 15.44 -8.77 -4.90
C GLY A 120 15.07 -7.34 -5.26
N GLU A 121 14.09 -7.13 -6.11
CA GLU A 121 13.60 -5.84 -6.57
C GLU A 121 12.73 -5.15 -5.50
N GLN A 122 12.58 -3.83 -5.66
CA GLN A 122 11.64 -3.04 -4.90
C GLN A 122 10.33 -2.88 -5.67
N VAL A 123 9.24 -2.80 -4.93
CA VAL A 123 7.89 -2.69 -5.48
C VAL A 123 7.17 -1.49 -4.90
N LEU A 124 6.47 -0.77 -5.77
CA LEU A 124 5.55 0.31 -5.41
C LEU A 124 4.11 -0.10 -5.77
N VAL A 125 3.22 -0.05 -4.79
CA VAL A 125 1.77 -0.18 -5.00
C VAL A 125 1.12 1.15 -4.70
N LEU A 126 0.52 1.75 -5.71
CA LEU A 126 -0.29 2.95 -5.59
C LEU A 126 -1.76 2.56 -5.41
N LEU A 127 -2.38 3.15 -4.40
CA LEU A 127 -3.80 3.02 -4.11
C LEU A 127 -4.44 4.41 -4.00
N PRO A 128 -5.73 4.56 -4.36
CA PRO A 128 -6.50 5.72 -3.93
C PRO A 128 -6.47 5.88 -2.41
N GLU A 129 -6.44 7.11 -1.88
CA GLU A 129 -6.34 7.32 -0.43
C GLU A 129 -7.45 6.58 0.35
N ILE A 130 -8.65 6.50 -0.21
CA ILE A 130 -9.78 5.77 0.39
C ILE A 130 -9.55 4.25 0.45
N ALA A 131 -8.70 3.70 -0.40
CA ALA A 131 -8.38 2.27 -0.44
C ALA A 131 -7.19 1.90 0.47
N LEU A 132 -6.49 2.88 1.06
CA LEU A 132 -5.41 2.70 2.02
C LEU A 132 -5.99 2.33 3.41
N THR A 133 -6.66 1.19 3.47
CA THR A 133 -7.34 0.71 4.66
C THR A 133 -6.49 -0.29 5.44
N SER A 134 -6.73 -0.38 6.75
CA SER A 134 -6.11 -1.40 7.61
C SER A 134 -6.37 -2.83 7.10
N GLU A 135 -7.49 -3.06 6.42
CA GLU A 135 -7.83 -4.35 5.83
C GLU A 135 -6.90 -4.71 4.67
N PHE A 136 -6.57 -3.75 3.79
CA PHE A 136 -5.62 -3.98 2.71
C PHE A 136 -4.21 -4.30 3.26
N PHE A 137 -3.74 -3.54 4.24
CA PHE A 137 -2.45 -3.82 4.89
C PHE A 137 -2.44 -5.18 5.59
N ARG A 138 -3.53 -5.56 6.24
CA ARG A 138 -3.69 -6.90 6.82
C ARG A 138 -3.61 -7.99 5.76
N ARG A 139 -4.28 -7.81 4.61
CA ARG A 139 -4.23 -8.75 3.48
C ARG A 139 -2.81 -8.94 2.97
N VAL A 140 -2.03 -7.86 2.84
CA VAL A 140 -0.61 -7.92 2.44
C VAL A 140 0.23 -8.60 3.51
N LYS A 141 0.00 -8.30 4.79
CA LYS A 141 0.67 -8.98 5.91
C LYS A 141 0.38 -10.48 5.92
N ASP A 142 -0.88 -10.87 5.70
CA ASP A 142 -1.29 -12.27 5.66
C ASP A 142 -0.66 -12.99 4.47
N ARG A 143 -0.41 -12.29 3.36
CA ARG A 143 0.22 -12.85 2.15
C ARG A 143 1.74 -12.97 2.25
N PHE A 144 2.41 -12.05 2.93
CA PHE A 144 3.89 -11.96 2.94
C PHE A 144 4.52 -12.08 4.33
N GLY A 145 3.72 -12.29 5.39
CA GLY A 145 4.20 -12.48 6.76
C GLY A 145 4.60 -11.18 7.48
N ALA A 146 4.66 -10.04 6.79
CA ALA A 146 5.11 -8.79 7.36
C ALA A 146 4.33 -7.57 6.80
N ILE A 147 4.34 -6.47 7.54
CA ILE A 147 3.70 -5.21 7.13
C ILE A 147 4.65 -4.45 6.21
N PRO A 148 4.20 -4.00 5.02
CA PRO A 148 4.98 -3.17 4.11
C PRO A 148 5.19 -1.75 4.66
N ALA A 149 6.05 -0.96 4.01
CA ALA A 149 6.17 0.46 4.26
C ALA A 149 4.94 1.22 3.73
N GLU A 150 4.49 2.23 4.49
CA GLU A 150 3.31 3.04 4.15
C GLU A 150 3.71 4.46 3.78
N TRP A 151 3.09 5.03 2.73
CA TRP A 151 3.34 6.41 2.32
C TRP A 151 2.06 7.13 1.88
N HIS A 152 1.51 7.95 2.77
CA HIS A 152 0.32 8.78 2.52
C HIS A 152 0.28 9.99 3.48
N SER A 153 -0.72 10.84 3.33
CA SER A 153 -0.89 12.08 4.10
C SER A 153 -0.98 11.85 5.62
N GLY A 154 -1.59 10.75 6.05
CA GLY A 154 -1.75 10.37 7.46
C GLY A 154 -0.51 9.81 8.16
N VAL A 155 0.58 9.52 7.42
CA VAL A 155 1.81 8.98 8.01
C VAL A 155 2.60 10.08 8.72
N SER A 156 3.08 9.81 9.94
CA SER A 156 3.87 10.75 10.73
C SER A 156 5.16 11.19 10.02
N VAL A 157 5.65 12.40 10.34
CA VAL A 157 6.90 12.93 9.77
C VAL A 157 8.10 12.01 10.06
N ALA A 158 8.13 11.40 11.26
CA ALA A 158 9.20 10.49 11.64
C ALA A 158 9.18 9.23 10.76
N GLU A 159 7.99 8.65 10.54
CA GLU A 159 7.84 7.47 9.71
C GLU A 159 8.10 7.78 8.23
N ARG A 160 7.63 8.93 7.71
CA ARG A 160 7.97 9.35 6.34
C ARG A 160 9.48 9.45 6.12
N ARG A 161 10.21 10.03 7.09
CA ARG A 161 11.68 10.09 7.02
C ARG A 161 12.29 8.69 7.01
N ARG A 162 11.77 7.76 7.82
CA ARG A 162 12.19 6.37 7.85
C ARG A 162 11.96 5.69 6.50
N VAL A 163 10.74 5.79 5.96
CA VAL A 163 10.40 5.25 4.63
C VAL A 163 11.34 5.78 3.57
N TRP A 164 11.53 7.12 3.50
CA TRP A 164 12.40 7.76 2.53
C TRP A 164 13.82 7.17 2.55
N LYS A 165 14.41 7.06 3.74
CA LYS A 165 15.76 6.49 3.90
C LYS A 165 15.81 5.01 3.53
N MET A 166 14.84 4.22 4.00
CA MET A 166 14.80 2.79 3.77
C MET A 166 14.52 2.45 2.31
N VAL A 167 13.74 3.25 1.61
CA VAL A 167 13.54 3.11 0.16
C VAL A 167 14.84 3.41 -0.58
N GLY A 168 15.51 4.54 -0.27
CA GLY A 168 16.75 4.95 -0.92
C GLY A 168 17.96 4.04 -0.62
N SER A 169 17.92 3.25 0.46
CA SER A 169 18.94 2.24 0.78
C SER A 169 18.57 0.82 0.35
N GLY A 170 17.40 0.62 -0.28
CA GLY A 170 16.90 -0.71 -0.64
C GLY A 170 16.39 -1.55 0.54
N GLY A 171 16.30 -0.97 1.74
CA GLY A 171 15.84 -1.63 2.97
C GLY A 171 14.32 -1.79 3.06
N ALA A 172 13.53 -0.98 2.34
CA ALA A 172 12.09 -1.16 2.18
C ALA A 172 11.84 -1.78 0.80
N LYS A 173 11.41 -3.04 0.77
CA LYS A 173 11.21 -3.80 -0.48
C LYS A 173 9.82 -3.59 -1.08
N LEU A 174 8.81 -3.34 -0.27
CA LEU A 174 7.44 -3.07 -0.69
C LEU A 174 6.96 -1.79 -0.03
N VAL A 175 6.54 -0.83 -0.85
CA VAL A 175 5.89 0.40 -0.41
C VAL A 175 4.48 0.42 -0.94
N ILE A 176 3.52 0.72 -0.06
CA ILE A 176 2.13 0.95 -0.42
C ILE A 176 1.79 2.40 -0.08
N GLY A 177 1.24 3.12 -1.02
CA GLY A 177 0.96 4.53 -0.75
C GLY A 177 0.03 5.21 -1.75
N ALA A 178 -0.26 6.47 -1.44
CA ALA A 178 -0.98 7.35 -2.34
C ALA A 178 -0.06 7.88 -3.45
N ARG A 179 -0.61 8.68 -4.35
CA ARG A 179 0.07 9.27 -5.52
C ARG A 179 1.47 9.83 -5.27
N SER A 180 1.72 10.44 -4.12
CA SER A 180 3.02 11.03 -3.78
C SER A 180 4.12 9.98 -3.52
N ALA A 181 3.77 8.72 -3.26
CA ALA A 181 4.74 7.63 -3.13
C ALA A 181 5.51 7.37 -4.43
N LEU A 182 4.95 7.80 -5.56
CA LEU A 182 5.58 7.69 -6.86
C LEU A 182 6.96 8.39 -6.93
N PHE A 183 7.21 9.39 -6.11
CA PHE A 183 8.45 10.18 -6.15
C PHE A 183 9.49 9.74 -5.10
N LEU A 184 9.27 8.62 -4.43
CA LEU A 184 10.26 8.06 -3.50
C LEU A 184 11.52 7.59 -4.25
N PRO A 185 12.71 7.72 -3.61
CA PRO A 185 14.00 7.43 -4.24
C PRO A 185 14.29 5.91 -4.23
N PHE A 186 13.54 5.13 -4.98
CA PHE A 186 13.80 3.69 -5.10
C PHE A 186 15.18 3.43 -5.70
N MET A 187 15.88 2.46 -5.13
CA MET A 187 17.23 2.05 -5.57
C MET A 187 17.17 1.03 -6.72
N ASN A 188 16.18 0.15 -6.67
CA ASN A 188 15.99 -0.93 -7.64
C ASN A 188 14.49 -1.24 -7.82
N LEU A 189 13.75 -0.33 -8.44
CA LEU A 189 12.30 -0.44 -8.65
C LEU A 189 12.00 -1.36 -9.84
N GLY A 190 11.56 -2.59 -9.58
CA GLY A 190 11.24 -3.58 -10.61
C GLY A 190 9.75 -3.64 -10.99
N LEU A 191 8.86 -3.16 -10.11
CA LEU A 191 7.42 -3.25 -10.33
C LEU A 191 6.70 -2.04 -9.75
N ILE A 192 5.81 -1.44 -10.55
CA ILE A 192 4.82 -0.46 -10.11
C ILE A 192 3.42 -1.03 -10.34
N ILE A 193 2.56 -0.94 -9.34
CA ILE A 193 1.15 -1.28 -9.46
C ILE A 193 0.33 -0.01 -9.20
N VAL A 194 -0.64 0.25 -10.04
CA VAL A 194 -1.64 1.30 -9.87
C VAL A 194 -2.99 0.61 -9.81
N ASP A 195 -3.50 0.42 -8.61
CA ASP A 195 -4.82 -0.20 -8.42
C ASP A 195 -5.92 0.85 -8.55
N GLU A 196 -7.08 0.44 -9.08
CA GLU A 196 -8.19 1.33 -9.46
C GLU A 196 -7.69 2.53 -10.30
N GLU A 197 -6.92 2.26 -11.38
CA GLU A 197 -6.19 3.25 -12.17
C GLU A 197 -7.05 4.39 -12.73
N HIS A 198 -8.37 4.15 -12.80
CA HIS A 198 -9.36 5.11 -13.27
C HIS A 198 -9.73 6.17 -12.22
N ASP A 199 -9.31 5.99 -10.96
CA ASP A 199 -9.70 6.88 -9.87
C ASP A 199 -9.15 8.29 -10.06
N HIS A 200 -10.03 9.28 -9.86
CA HIS A 200 -9.68 10.71 -10.03
C HIS A 200 -8.65 11.21 -9.00
N SER A 201 -8.50 10.53 -7.86
CA SER A 201 -7.53 10.92 -6.82
C SER A 201 -6.07 10.81 -7.29
N TYR A 202 -5.80 10.09 -8.38
CA TYR A 202 -4.47 10.07 -9.01
C TYR A 202 -4.12 11.37 -9.72
N LYS A 203 -5.10 12.20 -10.07
CA LYS A 203 -4.86 13.52 -10.63
C LYS A 203 -4.59 14.53 -9.51
N GLN A 204 -3.43 15.18 -9.56
CA GLN A 204 -3.14 16.34 -8.73
C GLN A 204 -3.57 17.60 -9.46
N GLU A 205 -4.41 18.42 -8.82
CA GLU A 205 -4.94 19.65 -9.40
C GLU A 205 -4.31 20.90 -8.78
N ASP A 206 -3.74 20.79 -7.57
CA ASP A 206 -3.08 21.89 -6.87
C ASP A 206 -1.56 21.86 -7.08
N GLY A 207 -0.97 23.02 -7.34
CA GLY A 207 0.47 23.16 -7.54
C GLY A 207 0.93 22.60 -8.88
N VAL A 208 1.81 21.62 -8.85
CA VAL A 208 2.27 20.92 -10.08
C VAL A 208 1.20 19.93 -10.51
N ILE A 209 0.58 20.19 -11.66
CA ILE A 209 -0.47 19.34 -12.22
C ILE A 209 0.15 18.10 -12.85
N TYR A 210 -0.24 16.91 -12.39
CA TYR A 210 0.14 15.62 -12.98
C TYR A 210 -0.90 14.54 -12.67
N ASN A 211 -0.88 13.45 -13.47
CA ASN A 211 -1.63 12.25 -13.17
C ASN A 211 -0.64 11.14 -12.75
N ALA A 212 -0.78 10.62 -11.52
CA ALA A 212 0.15 9.62 -10.98
C ALA A 212 0.11 8.30 -11.77
N ARG A 213 -1.03 7.92 -12.35
CA ARG A 213 -1.11 6.78 -13.27
C ARG A 213 -0.16 6.94 -14.47
N ASP A 214 -0.25 8.08 -15.15
CA ASP A 214 0.55 8.33 -16.35
C ASP A 214 2.04 8.49 -16.00
N MET A 215 2.30 9.13 -14.87
CA MET A 215 3.66 9.25 -14.34
C MET A 215 4.25 7.92 -13.88
N ALA A 216 3.42 6.96 -13.42
CA ALA A 216 3.86 5.61 -13.09
C ALA A 216 4.33 4.86 -14.35
N VAL A 217 3.60 5.00 -15.46
CA VAL A 217 4.01 4.43 -16.76
C VAL A 217 5.30 5.06 -17.24
N LEU A 218 5.42 6.39 -17.17
CA LEU A 218 6.64 7.10 -17.54
C LEU A 218 7.84 6.66 -16.68
N ARG A 219 7.66 6.62 -15.35
CA ARG A 219 8.71 6.18 -14.43
C ARG A 219 9.16 4.76 -14.74
N SER A 220 8.21 3.85 -14.94
CA SER A 220 8.49 2.46 -15.31
C SER A 220 9.29 2.36 -16.61
N SER A 221 8.98 3.23 -17.59
CA SER A 221 9.72 3.30 -18.84
C SER A 221 11.17 3.77 -18.66
N ILE A 222 11.39 4.76 -17.78
CA ILE A 222 12.74 5.27 -17.48
C ILE A 222 13.55 4.21 -16.72
N GLU A 223 12.95 3.51 -15.77
CA GLU A 223 13.63 2.50 -14.94
C GLU A 223 13.66 1.09 -15.59
N SER A 224 13.12 0.94 -16.82
CA SER A 224 13.02 -0.34 -17.54
C SER A 224 12.31 -1.43 -16.72
N SER A 225 11.30 -1.05 -15.95
CA SER A 225 10.53 -1.92 -15.06
C SER A 225 9.14 -2.24 -15.61
N THR A 226 8.40 -3.10 -14.92
CA THR A 226 7.02 -3.43 -15.27
C THR A 226 6.04 -2.53 -14.51
N VAL A 227 5.01 -2.02 -15.20
CA VAL A 227 3.85 -1.35 -14.58
C VAL A 227 2.57 -2.11 -14.85
N ILE A 228 1.75 -2.32 -13.81
CA ILE A 228 0.43 -2.94 -13.88
C ILE A 228 -0.61 -1.89 -13.50
N LEU A 229 -1.49 -1.57 -14.44
CA LEU A 229 -2.65 -0.73 -14.24
C LEU A 229 -3.86 -1.65 -14.04
N ALA A 230 -4.39 -1.70 -12.80
CA ALA A 230 -5.48 -2.61 -12.46
C ALA A 230 -6.80 -1.83 -12.34
N SER A 231 -7.87 -2.30 -12.98
CA SER A 231 -9.20 -1.70 -12.90
C SER A 231 -10.30 -2.65 -13.31
N ALA A 232 -11.50 -2.47 -12.76
CA ALA A 232 -12.73 -3.07 -13.29
C ALA A 232 -13.28 -2.26 -14.47
N THR A 233 -13.11 -0.95 -14.41
CA THR A 233 -13.61 0.04 -15.36
C THR A 233 -12.46 0.93 -15.83
N PRO A 234 -11.60 0.45 -16.74
CA PRO A 234 -10.43 1.20 -17.16
C PRO A 234 -10.77 2.59 -17.67
N SER A 235 -9.87 3.55 -17.42
CA SER A 235 -9.95 4.87 -18.04
C SER A 235 -9.87 4.76 -19.56
N LEU A 236 -10.44 5.75 -20.24
CA LEU A 236 -10.46 5.77 -21.71
C LEU A 236 -9.04 5.76 -22.28
N GLU A 237 -8.12 6.48 -21.65
CA GLU A 237 -6.71 6.56 -22.06
C GLU A 237 -6.02 5.20 -21.97
N SER A 238 -6.17 4.49 -20.84
CA SER A 238 -5.61 3.15 -20.66
C SER A 238 -6.22 2.15 -21.63
N TRP A 239 -7.52 2.23 -21.85
CA TRP A 239 -8.24 1.39 -22.78
C TRP A 239 -7.74 1.60 -24.24
N VAL A 240 -7.62 2.86 -24.67
CA VAL A 240 -7.13 3.18 -26.02
C VAL A 240 -5.68 2.73 -26.20
N ASN A 241 -4.82 2.92 -25.18
CA ASN A 241 -3.45 2.45 -25.24
C ASN A 241 -3.35 0.92 -25.34
N ALA A 242 -4.22 0.19 -24.63
CA ALA A 242 -4.30 -1.27 -24.75
C ALA A 242 -4.81 -1.70 -26.13
N LYS A 243 -5.84 -1.05 -26.66
CA LYS A 243 -6.37 -1.32 -28.03
C LYS A 243 -5.33 -1.08 -29.11
N ASN A 244 -4.50 -0.07 -28.96
CA ASN A 244 -3.43 0.27 -29.91
C ASN A 244 -2.15 -0.56 -29.72
N GLY A 245 -2.16 -1.55 -28.82
CA GLY A 245 -1.01 -2.42 -28.57
C GLY A 245 0.14 -1.76 -27.80
N LYS A 246 -0.04 -0.54 -27.25
CA LYS A 246 0.94 0.11 -26.41
C LYS A 246 1.01 -0.51 -25.01
N TYR A 247 -0.13 -1.01 -24.50
CA TYR A 247 -0.23 -1.75 -23.25
C TYR A 247 -0.64 -3.19 -23.55
N HIS A 248 -0.08 -4.14 -22.83
CA HIS A 248 -0.53 -5.53 -22.85
C HIS A 248 -1.85 -5.63 -22.10
N HIS A 249 -2.88 -6.17 -22.75
CA HIS A 249 -4.20 -6.29 -22.14
C HIS A 249 -4.41 -7.69 -21.61
N ILE A 250 -4.61 -7.80 -20.29
CA ILE A 250 -4.97 -9.03 -19.60
C ILE A 250 -6.36 -8.86 -19.01
N TYR A 251 -7.28 -9.76 -19.37
CA TYR A 251 -8.68 -9.68 -18.95
C TYR A 251 -9.08 -10.86 -18.10
N LEU A 252 -9.58 -10.58 -16.87
CA LEU A 252 -10.15 -11.56 -15.95
C LEU A 252 -11.68 -11.51 -16.05
N ALA A 253 -12.25 -12.42 -16.86
CA ALA A 253 -13.67 -12.43 -17.15
C ALA A 253 -14.55 -12.89 -15.98
N GLU A 254 -14.03 -13.82 -15.17
CA GLU A 254 -14.81 -14.53 -14.14
C GLU A 254 -14.62 -13.92 -12.76
N ARG A 255 -15.71 -13.89 -11.97
CA ARG A 255 -15.62 -13.63 -10.54
C ARG A 255 -15.06 -14.84 -9.81
N PHE A 256 -14.32 -14.60 -8.76
CA PHE A 256 -13.88 -15.68 -7.89
C PHE A 256 -15.07 -16.19 -7.07
N GLY A 257 -15.35 -17.50 -7.17
CA GLY A 257 -16.51 -18.15 -6.53
C GLY A 257 -17.78 -18.12 -7.39
N GLN A 258 -18.87 -18.65 -6.84
CA GLN A 258 -20.19 -18.78 -7.51
C GLN A 258 -21.05 -17.51 -7.38
N SER A 259 -20.47 -16.34 -7.24
CA SER A 259 -21.23 -15.09 -7.06
C SER A 259 -21.93 -14.69 -8.36
N SER A 260 -23.25 -14.73 -8.38
CA SER A 260 -24.09 -14.17 -9.45
C SER A 260 -24.12 -12.64 -9.39
N LEU A 261 -24.39 -12.00 -10.52
CA LEU A 261 -24.71 -10.57 -10.52
C LEU A 261 -26.06 -10.36 -9.80
N PRO A 262 -26.21 -9.25 -9.07
CA PRO A 262 -27.52 -8.90 -8.52
C PRO A 262 -28.51 -8.61 -9.63
N ASP A 263 -29.78 -8.85 -9.36
CA ASP A 263 -30.86 -8.42 -10.24
C ASP A 263 -30.91 -6.89 -10.28
N VAL A 264 -30.94 -6.33 -11.48
CA VAL A 264 -30.96 -4.88 -11.68
C VAL A 264 -32.31 -4.48 -12.29
N ALA A 265 -33.02 -3.60 -11.60
CA ALA A 265 -34.25 -2.99 -12.07
C ALA A 265 -34.07 -1.47 -12.17
N ALA A 266 -34.57 -0.88 -13.25
CA ALA A 266 -34.56 0.58 -13.44
C ALA A 266 -35.98 1.13 -13.17
N ILE A 267 -36.03 2.22 -12.41
CA ILE A 267 -37.27 2.97 -12.16
C ILE A 267 -37.22 4.25 -12.99
N ASP A 268 -38.15 4.39 -13.95
CA ASP A 268 -38.28 5.59 -14.76
C ASP A 268 -39.08 6.67 -13.99
N LEU A 269 -38.37 7.61 -13.39
CA LEU A 269 -38.97 8.70 -12.59
C LEU A 269 -39.86 9.64 -13.42
N ARG A 270 -39.79 9.60 -14.75
CA ARG A 270 -40.74 10.36 -15.61
C ARG A 270 -42.17 9.77 -15.58
N LYS A 271 -42.28 8.49 -15.19
CA LYS A 271 -43.55 7.77 -15.08
C LYS A 271 -44.12 7.80 -13.66
N GLU A 272 -43.30 8.21 -12.69
CA GLU A 272 -43.72 8.35 -11.29
C GLU A 272 -43.70 9.85 -10.91
N SER A 273 -44.82 10.40 -10.47
CA SER A 273 -44.87 11.77 -9.98
C SER A 273 -44.26 11.83 -8.58
N LEU A 274 -43.06 12.35 -8.45
CA LEU A 274 -42.46 12.72 -7.16
C LEU A 274 -42.95 14.11 -6.77
N GLN A 275 -43.31 14.31 -5.50
CA GLN A 275 -43.60 15.64 -4.97
C GLN A 275 -42.29 16.44 -4.84
N SER A 276 -42.37 17.75 -4.80
CA SER A 276 -41.23 18.69 -4.84
C SER A 276 -40.14 18.40 -3.79
N ASN A 277 -40.45 17.70 -2.71
CA ASN A 277 -39.52 17.35 -1.63
C ASN A 277 -39.31 15.83 -1.45
N GLU A 278 -39.77 15.00 -2.37
CA GLU A 278 -39.59 13.56 -2.31
C GLU A 278 -38.39 13.12 -3.11
N TRP A 279 -37.54 12.29 -2.50
CA TRP A 279 -36.31 11.77 -3.09
C TRP A 279 -36.43 10.29 -3.47
N ILE A 280 -37.41 9.61 -2.87
CA ILE A 280 -37.63 8.18 -3.00
C ILE A 280 -38.96 7.97 -3.72
N SER A 281 -38.91 7.26 -4.83
CA SER A 281 -40.12 6.92 -5.56
C SER A 281 -40.97 5.89 -4.79
N LYS A 282 -42.27 5.87 -4.99
CA LYS A 282 -43.17 4.92 -4.35
C LYS A 282 -42.82 3.47 -4.67
N THR A 283 -42.31 3.20 -5.87
CA THR A 283 -41.82 1.88 -6.26
C THR A 283 -40.58 1.48 -5.48
N LEU A 284 -39.62 2.42 -5.28
CA LEU A 284 -38.42 2.17 -4.48
C LEU A 284 -38.77 1.99 -3.00
N GLU A 285 -39.67 2.82 -2.45
CA GLU A 285 -40.16 2.70 -1.07
C GLU A 285 -40.75 1.32 -0.79
N LYS A 286 -41.65 0.83 -1.67
CA LYS A 286 -42.19 -0.53 -1.56
C LYS A 286 -41.12 -1.61 -1.56
N SER A 287 -40.10 -1.47 -2.40
CA SER A 287 -38.99 -2.41 -2.46
C SER A 287 -38.16 -2.40 -1.17
N ILE A 288 -37.91 -1.22 -0.61
CA ILE A 288 -37.20 -1.05 0.68
C ILE A 288 -37.99 -1.73 1.80
N LEU A 289 -39.31 -1.43 1.91
CA LEU A 289 -40.19 -2.01 2.94
C LEU A 289 -40.20 -3.54 2.84
N LYS A 290 -40.31 -4.08 1.63
CA LYS A 290 -40.27 -5.53 1.41
C LYS A 290 -38.98 -6.17 1.90
N CYS A 291 -37.80 -5.55 1.65
CA CYS A 291 -36.52 -6.05 2.15
C CYS A 291 -36.49 -6.00 3.70
N LEU A 292 -36.96 -4.90 4.29
CA LEU A 292 -36.96 -4.75 5.74
C LEU A 292 -37.93 -5.76 6.42
N ASP A 293 -39.10 -6.00 5.83
CA ASP A 293 -40.04 -7.01 6.31
C ASP A 293 -39.44 -8.43 6.27
N ASN A 294 -38.62 -8.71 5.25
CA ASN A 294 -37.83 -9.93 5.14
C ASN A 294 -36.62 -9.98 6.08
N LYS A 295 -36.39 -8.95 6.91
CA LYS A 295 -35.19 -8.80 7.76
C LYS A 295 -33.87 -8.74 6.99
N GLU A 296 -33.93 -8.28 5.76
CA GLU A 296 -32.76 -8.03 4.89
C GLU A 296 -32.24 -6.61 5.10
N GLN A 297 -30.97 -6.37 4.72
CA GLN A 297 -30.37 -5.04 4.79
C GLN A 297 -30.60 -4.27 3.50
N VAL A 298 -30.78 -2.96 3.62
CA VAL A 298 -30.94 -2.04 2.50
C VAL A 298 -29.79 -1.04 2.52
N LEU A 299 -29.10 -0.88 1.38
CA LEU A 299 -28.10 0.17 1.18
C LEU A 299 -28.63 1.18 0.18
N LEU A 300 -28.81 2.42 0.61
CA LEU A 300 -29.13 3.54 -0.26
C LEU A 300 -27.84 4.24 -0.67
N PHE A 301 -27.52 4.20 -1.96
CA PHE A 301 -26.36 4.88 -2.52
C PHE A 301 -26.83 6.10 -3.32
N LEU A 302 -26.52 7.30 -2.81
CA LEU A 302 -26.82 8.55 -3.48
C LEU A 302 -25.55 9.07 -4.18
N ASN A 303 -25.46 8.87 -5.49
CA ASN A 303 -24.39 9.46 -6.31
C ASN A 303 -24.77 10.89 -6.71
N ARG A 304 -24.62 11.84 -5.77
CA ARG A 304 -24.91 13.24 -6.06
C ARG A 304 -23.81 14.15 -5.51
N ARG A 305 -23.05 14.74 -6.44
CA ARG A 305 -22.47 16.07 -6.24
C ARG A 305 -23.44 17.04 -6.91
N GLY A 306 -24.36 17.61 -6.13
CA GLY A 306 -25.37 18.51 -6.67
C GLY A 306 -24.80 19.89 -7.01
N TYR A 307 -25.36 20.51 -8.02
CA TYR A 307 -25.12 21.92 -8.37
C TYR A 307 -25.70 22.91 -7.34
N SER A 308 -26.48 22.44 -6.39
CA SER A 308 -27.11 23.24 -5.37
C SER A 308 -26.93 22.61 -3.99
N PRO A 309 -26.47 23.39 -2.98
CA PRO A 309 -26.56 22.92 -1.62
C PRO A 309 -28.04 22.68 -1.27
N THR A 310 -28.34 21.54 -0.71
CA THR A 310 -29.65 21.31 -0.10
C THR A 310 -29.70 22.13 1.16
N THR A 311 -30.51 23.18 1.17
CA THR A 311 -30.96 23.86 2.37
C THR A 311 -31.86 22.96 3.20
#